data_3dbc5f62618ce87b1d6051e8493e4194
#
_entry.id   3dbc5f62618ce87b1d6051e8493e4194
#
_cell.length_a   1.000
_cell.length_b   1.000
_cell.length_c   1.000
_cell.angle_alpha   90.00
_cell.angle_beta   90.00
_cell.angle_gamma   90.00
#
_symmetry.space_group_name_H-M   'P 1'
#
loop_
_entity.id
_entity.type
_entity.pdbx_description
1 polymer ?
#
loop_
_entity_poly.entity_id
_entity_poly.type
_entity_poly.pdbx_seq_one_letter_code
_entity_poly.pdbx_strand_id
1 'polypeptide(L)'
;MYRLNYEQFDRDNQYIGNDLGAIMKEGKTVFKTWSPLATGVYLNLYLDGEGKSRLESLPMERLDHGVWYVEILRDLDGVFYTYTFEFDHKTRHETIDIYAKACGVNGNVGAVVNFKTTDPEGWDKVKKPKCRNACDAVVY
;
A
#
# COMPACT_ATOMS: atom_id res chain seq x y z
N MET A 1 -30.90 -11.04 -11.14
CA MET A 1 -29.73 -11.26 -10.26
C MET A 1 -28.61 -11.85 -11.12
N TYR A 2 -27.64 -11.05 -11.55
CA TYR A 2 -26.52 -11.57 -12.34
C TYR A 2 -25.67 -12.46 -11.43
N ARG A 3 -25.59 -13.74 -11.75
CA ARG A 3 -24.66 -14.65 -11.08
C ARG A 3 -23.26 -14.36 -11.58
N LEU A 4 -22.39 -13.87 -10.71
CA LEU A 4 -20.97 -13.72 -11.03
C LEU A 4 -20.39 -15.11 -11.37
N ASN A 5 -19.78 -15.24 -12.53
CA ASN A 5 -19.02 -16.45 -12.85
C ASN A 5 -17.63 -16.29 -12.20
N TYR A 6 -17.45 -16.89 -11.03
CA TYR A 6 -16.22 -16.75 -10.24
C TYR A 6 -14.96 -17.21 -10.99
N GLU A 7 -15.05 -18.31 -11.73
CA GLU A 7 -13.89 -18.81 -12.48
C GLU A 7 -13.45 -17.84 -13.59
N GLN A 8 -14.41 -17.22 -14.27
CA GLN A 8 -14.11 -16.20 -15.27
C GLN A 8 -13.60 -14.94 -14.60
N PHE A 9 -14.21 -14.51 -13.49
CA PHE A 9 -13.79 -13.34 -12.73
C PHE A 9 -12.35 -13.49 -12.24
N ASP A 10 -11.99 -14.66 -11.70
CA ASP A 10 -10.64 -14.93 -11.21
C ASP A 10 -9.61 -14.89 -12.35
N ARG A 11 -9.93 -15.52 -13.49
CA ARG A 11 -9.05 -15.46 -14.68
C ARG A 11 -8.80 -14.04 -15.16
N ASP A 12 -9.86 -13.24 -15.23
CA ASP A 12 -9.80 -11.88 -15.79
C ASP A 12 -9.12 -10.88 -14.84
N ASN A 13 -9.17 -11.16 -13.52
CA ASN A 13 -8.69 -10.22 -12.50
C ASN A 13 -7.52 -10.75 -11.68
N GLN A 14 -6.96 -11.91 -11.99
CA GLN A 14 -5.79 -12.41 -11.30
C GLN A 14 -4.57 -11.53 -11.57
N TYR A 15 -4.04 -10.91 -10.52
CA TYR A 15 -2.81 -10.15 -10.58
C TYR A 15 -1.67 -10.93 -9.93
N ILE A 16 -0.62 -11.22 -10.70
CA ILE A 16 0.56 -12.01 -10.26
C ILE A 16 1.78 -11.14 -9.96
N GLY A 17 1.65 -9.80 -10.08
CA GLY A 17 2.72 -8.87 -9.72
C GLY A 17 2.98 -8.84 -8.21
N ASN A 18 4.18 -8.42 -7.83
CA ASN A 18 4.63 -8.28 -6.45
C ASN A 18 4.86 -6.81 -6.06
N ASP A 19 4.22 -5.89 -6.76
CA ASP A 19 4.46 -4.45 -6.68
C ASP A 19 3.22 -3.65 -6.28
N LEU A 20 2.30 -4.28 -5.52
CA LEU A 20 1.20 -3.58 -4.86
C LEU A 20 1.71 -2.81 -3.62
N GLY A 21 0.99 -1.75 -3.27
CA GLY A 21 1.37 -0.83 -2.20
C GLY A 21 2.09 0.41 -2.68
N ALA A 22 2.72 1.12 -1.76
CA ALA A 22 3.55 2.28 -2.04
C ALA A 22 5.01 1.86 -2.28
N ILE A 23 5.56 2.22 -3.43
CA ILE A 23 6.94 1.91 -3.81
C ILE A 23 7.67 3.18 -4.18
N MET A 24 8.69 3.49 -3.42
CA MET A 24 9.60 4.59 -3.72
C MET A 24 10.60 4.18 -4.79
N LYS A 25 10.78 5.03 -5.77
CA LYS A 25 11.77 4.94 -6.83
C LYS A 25 12.55 6.26 -6.84
N GLU A 26 13.67 6.29 -7.56
CA GLU A 26 14.46 7.51 -7.68
C GLU A 26 13.61 8.67 -8.21
N GLY A 27 13.43 9.72 -7.39
CA GLY A 27 12.69 10.93 -7.72
C GLY A 27 11.17 10.81 -7.82
N LYS A 28 10.59 9.63 -7.50
CA LYS A 28 9.16 9.40 -7.60
C LYS A 28 8.65 8.34 -6.63
N THR A 29 7.35 8.40 -6.36
CA THR A 29 6.63 7.37 -5.58
C THR A 29 5.47 6.82 -6.41
N VAL A 30 5.39 5.50 -6.49
CA VAL A 30 4.35 4.76 -7.22
C VAL A 30 3.43 4.11 -6.23
N PHE A 31 2.13 4.25 -6.45
CA PHE A 31 1.09 3.58 -5.66
C PHE A 31 0.30 2.64 -6.55
N LYS A 32 0.14 1.40 -6.09
CA LYS A 32 -0.70 0.41 -6.75
C LYS A 32 -1.58 -0.29 -5.73
N THR A 33 -2.84 -0.47 -6.09
CA THR A 33 -3.77 -1.30 -5.31
C THR A 33 -4.62 -2.15 -6.23
N TRP A 34 -5.18 -3.24 -5.70
CA TRP A 34 -6.02 -4.14 -6.45
C TRP A 34 -7.47 -4.05 -5.96
N SER A 35 -8.37 -3.68 -6.86
CA SER A 35 -9.80 -3.61 -6.59
C SER A 35 -10.58 -3.75 -7.90
N PRO A 36 -10.81 -4.98 -8.36
CA PRO A 36 -11.40 -5.22 -9.68
C PRO A 36 -12.85 -4.76 -9.81
N LEU A 37 -13.60 -4.68 -8.71
CA LEU A 37 -15.00 -4.25 -8.69
C LEU A 37 -15.17 -2.74 -8.50
N ALA A 38 -14.12 -2.01 -8.15
CA ALA A 38 -14.20 -0.56 -8.00
C ALA A 38 -14.47 0.10 -9.36
N THR A 39 -15.29 1.13 -9.36
CA THR A 39 -15.58 2.01 -10.51
C THR A 39 -14.70 3.26 -10.52
N GLY A 40 -14.05 3.57 -9.38
CA GLY A 40 -13.06 4.62 -9.22
C GLY A 40 -12.21 4.37 -7.98
N VAL A 41 -10.95 4.76 -8.01
CA VAL A 41 -10.05 4.73 -6.84
C VAL A 41 -9.31 6.06 -6.76
N TYR A 42 -9.18 6.58 -5.54
CA TYR A 42 -8.47 7.81 -5.26
C TYR A 42 -7.41 7.55 -4.19
N LEU A 43 -6.21 8.04 -4.43
CA LEU A 43 -5.15 8.11 -3.44
C LEU A 43 -5.32 9.39 -2.62
N ASN A 44 -5.40 9.27 -1.30
CA ASN A 44 -5.41 10.41 -0.39
C ASN A 44 -4.07 10.48 0.34
N LEU A 45 -3.42 11.63 0.33
CA LEU A 45 -2.17 11.89 1.03
C LEU A 45 -2.40 12.74 2.28
N TYR A 46 -1.64 12.48 3.33
CA TYR A 46 -1.74 13.16 4.62
C TYR A 46 -0.36 13.53 5.15
N LEU A 47 -0.28 14.66 5.87
CA LEU A 47 0.94 15.09 6.56
C LEU A 47 1.17 14.39 7.90
N ASP A 48 0.10 13.89 8.53
CA ASP A 48 0.15 13.31 9.87
C ASP A 48 -0.32 11.86 9.90
N GLY A 49 0.18 11.12 10.88
CA GLY A 49 -0.15 9.71 11.09
C GLY A 49 -1.54 9.44 11.67
N GLU A 50 -2.32 10.48 11.99
CA GLU A 50 -3.71 10.35 12.42
C GLU A 50 -4.71 10.43 11.26
N GLY A 51 -4.26 10.87 10.07
CA GLY A 51 -5.09 11.05 8.88
C GLY A 51 -6.01 12.28 8.94
N LYS A 52 -5.63 13.31 9.72
CA LYS A 52 -6.41 14.53 9.90
C LYS A 52 -6.04 15.65 8.94
N SER A 53 -4.75 15.73 8.59
CA SER A 53 -4.20 16.79 7.71
C SER A 53 -4.07 16.30 6.28
N ARG A 54 -5.20 16.18 5.58
CA ARG A 54 -5.20 15.77 4.17
C ARG A 54 -4.52 16.84 3.30
N LEU A 55 -3.51 16.42 2.54
CA LEU A 55 -2.80 17.25 1.57
C LEU A 55 -3.54 17.33 0.24
N GLU A 56 -3.82 16.16 -0.33
CA GLU A 56 -4.42 16.06 -1.66
C GLU A 56 -5.14 14.72 -1.82
N SER A 57 -6.03 14.66 -2.80
CA SER A 57 -6.70 13.44 -3.23
C SER A 57 -6.56 13.35 -4.74
N LEU A 58 -5.96 12.27 -5.23
CA LEU A 58 -5.60 12.08 -6.63
C LEU A 58 -6.35 10.89 -7.21
N PRO A 59 -7.00 11.02 -8.38
CA PRO A 59 -7.59 9.89 -9.06
C PRO A 59 -6.51 8.93 -9.51
N MET A 60 -6.77 7.63 -9.40
CA MET A 60 -5.90 6.56 -9.89
C MET A 60 -6.37 6.06 -11.25
N GLU A 61 -5.43 5.67 -12.09
CA GLU A 61 -5.68 5.06 -13.38
C GLU A 61 -5.95 3.56 -13.20
N ARG A 62 -6.97 3.06 -13.91
CA ARG A 62 -7.26 1.63 -13.94
C ARG A 62 -6.39 0.94 -14.99
N LEU A 63 -5.64 -0.06 -14.55
CA LEU A 63 -4.87 -0.97 -15.39
C LEU A 63 -5.60 -2.30 -15.58
N ASP A 64 -4.98 -3.22 -16.31
CA ASP A 64 -5.47 -4.58 -16.48
C ASP A 64 -5.55 -5.34 -15.15
N HIS A 65 -6.34 -6.41 -15.13
CA HIS A 65 -6.52 -7.31 -14.00
C HIS A 65 -7.02 -6.63 -12.71
N GLY A 66 -7.75 -5.52 -12.81
CA GLY A 66 -8.34 -4.83 -11.66
C GLY A 66 -7.36 -4.06 -10.79
N VAL A 67 -6.17 -3.79 -11.31
CA VAL A 67 -5.15 -2.96 -10.64
C VAL A 67 -5.44 -1.48 -10.88
N TRP A 68 -5.18 -0.67 -9.85
CA TRP A 68 -5.24 0.79 -9.91
C TRP A 68 -3.86 1.36 -9.62
N TYR A 69 -3.49 2.42 -10.33
CA TYR A 69 -2.14 2.96 -10.37
C TYR A 69 -2.15 4.49 -10.35
N VAL A 70 -1.19 5.07 -9.63
CA VAL A 70 -0.80 6.47 -9.76
C VAL A 70 0.68 6.63 -9.47
N GLU A 71 1.34 7.50 -10.23
CA GLU A 71 2.73 7.89 -10.05
C GLU A 71 2.81 9.35 -9.67
N ILE A 72 3.59 9.66 -8.65
CA ILE A 72 3.83 11.03 -8.19
C ILE A 72 5.32 11.32 -8.33
N LEU A 73 5.67 12.33 -9.11
CA LEU A 73 7.06 12.73 -9.39
C LEU A 73 7.66 13.50 -8.20
N ARG A 74 7.55 12.88 -7.02
CA ARG A 74 8.11 13.38 -5.75
C ARG A 74 8.52 12.19 -4.88
N ASP A 75 9.55 12.41 -4.08
CA ASP A 75 9.85 11.57 -2.94
C ASP A 75 8.83 11.87 -1.84
N LEU A 76 8.11 10.85 -1.40
CA LEU A 76 7.07 10.95 -0.39
C LEU A 76 7.43 10.21 0.91
N ASP A 77 8.74 10.01 1.19
CA ASP A 77 9.17 9.41 2.45
C ASP A 77 8.57 10.16 3.66
N GLY A 78 7.97 9.42 4.59
CA GLY A 78 7.30 9.97 5.76
C GLY A 78 5.89 10.52 5.52
N VAL A 79 5.38 10.52 4.29
CA VAL A 79 4.00 10.92 3.97
C VAL A 79 3.06 9.75 4.27
N PHE A 80 1.88 10.04 4.79
CA PHE A 80 0.84 9.04 5.08
C PHE A 80 -0.21 9.01 3.97
N TYR A 81 -0.89 7.88 3.82
CA TYR A 81 -1.88 7.73 2.75
C TYR A 81 -2.98 6.72 3.06
N THR A 82 -4.10 6.88 2.35
CA THR A 82 -5.21 5.93 2.27
C THR A 82 -5.68 5.81 0.83
N TYR A 83 -6.54 4.82 0.58
CA TYR A 83 -7.32 4.76 -0.66
C TYR A 83 -8.79 4.99 -0.39
N THR A 84 -9.46 5.76 -1.26
CA THR A 84 -10.92 5.81 -1.34
C THR A 84 -11.36 4.99 -2.55
N PHE A 85 -12.11 3.93 -2.31
CA PHE A 85 -12.72 3.12 -3.35
C PHE A 85 -14.15 3.57 -3.59
N GLU A 86 -14.50 3.74 -4.85
CA GLU A 86 -15.85 4.05 -5.31
C GLU A 86 -16.46 2.84 -5.99
N PHE A 87 -17.69 2.50 -5.61
CA PHE A 87 -18.46 1.42 -6.20
C PHE A 87 -19.77 1.98 -6.75
N ASP A 88 -20.22 1.44 -7.88
CA ASP A 88 -21.46 1.85 -8.57
C ASP A 88 -21.57 3.36 -8.80
N HIS A 89 -20.42 4.06 -8.94
CA HIS A 89 -20.31 5.52 -9.08
C HIS A 89 -20.96 6.33 -7.94
N LYS A 90 -21.20 5.73 -6.78
CA LYS A 90 -21.92 6.37 -5.67
C LYS A 90 -21.33 6.08 -4.29
N THR A 91 -21.11 4.80 -4.00
CA THR A 91 -20.66 4.37 -2.66
C THR A 91 -19.15 4.52 -2.57
N ARG A 92 -18.69 5.28 -1.57
CA ARG A 92 -17.26 5.52 -1.34
C ARG A 92 -16.85 5.00 0.02
N HIS A 93 -15.76 4.26 0.04
CA HIS A 93 -15.13 3.75 1.26
C HIS A 93 -13.66 4.14 1.29
N GLU A 94 -13.27 4.88 2.31
CA GLU A 94 -11.87 5.17 2.58
C GLU A 94 -11.30 4.12 3.53
N THR A 95 -10.12 3.59 3.21
CA THR A 95 -9.45 2.55 3.99
C THR A 95 -7.93 2.65 3.86
N ILE A 96 -7.25 2.09 4.85
CA ILE A 96 -5.80 1.87 4.76
C ILE A 96 -5.48 0.87 3.66
N ASP A 97 -4.28 0.98 3.10
CA ASP A 97 -3.72 0.01 2.16
C ASP A 97 -3.33 -1.28 2.89
N ILE A 98 -3.86 -2.42 2.44
CA ILE A 98 -3.50 -3.74 3.00
C ILE A 98 -2.05 -4.14 2.69
N TYR A 99 -1.42 -3.50 1.72
CA TYR A 99 -0.02 -3.68 1.35
C TYR A 99 0.91 -2.61 1.96
N ALA A 100 0.39 -1.77 2.87
CA ALA A 100 1.20 -0.78 3.55
C ALA A 100 2.31 -1.45 4.38
N LYS A 101 3.55 -1.00 4.20
CA LYS A 101 4.73 -1.55 4.90
C LYS A 101 4.95 -0.91 6.28
N ALA A 102 4.32 0.22 6.51
CA ALA A 102 4.26 0.92 7.78
C ALA A 102 2.92 1.65 7.88
N CYS A 103 2.49 2.00 9.08
CA CYS A 103 1.23 2.69 9.30
C CYS A 103 1.36 3.76 10.39
N GLY A 104 0.44 4.70 10.34
CA GLY A 104 0.29 5.74 11.35
C GLY A 104 -0.43 5.25 12.60
N VAL A 105 -0.97 6.20 13.35
CA VAL A 105 -1.62 5.96 14.65
C VAL A 105 -2.80 4.99 14.50
N ASN A 106 -2.82 3.96 15.33
CA ASN A 106 -3.85 2.91 15.35
C ASN A 106 -4.09 2.19 14.01
N GLY A 107 -3.16 2.27 13.06
CA GLY A 107 -3.32 1.66 11.74
C GLY A 107 -4.39 2.32 10.87
N ASN A 108 -4.73 3.57 11.10
CA ASN A 108 -5.76 4.27 10.32
C ASN A 108 -5.29 4.72 8.94
N VAL A 109 -4.00 4.97 8.78
CA VAL A 109 -3.36 5.40 7.53
C VAL A 109 -2.09 4.58 7.27
N GLY A 110 -1.78 4.28 6.02
CA GLY A 110 -0.50 3.72 5.62
C GLY A 110 0.58 4.81 5.63
N ALA A 111 1.85 4.40 5.69
CA ALA A 111 2.98 5.31 5.60
C ALA A 111 3.92 4.90 4.46
N VAL A 112 4.38 5.88 3.70
CA VAL A 112 5.46 5.69 2.73
C VAL A 112 6.77 5.70 3.48
N VAL A 113 7.58 4.66 3.35
CA VAL A 113 8.83 4.50 4.10
C VAL A 113 9.97 4.09 3.17
N ASN A 114 11.07 4.83 3.27
CA ASN A 114 12.32 4.45 2.64
C ASN A 114 13.14 3.56 3.58
N PHE A 115 13.06 2.26 3.40
CA PHE A 115 13.80 1.31 4.24
C PHE A 115 15.32 1.48 4.19
N LYS A 116 15.88 2.15 3.19
CA LYS A 116 17.33 2.42 3.12
C LYS A 116 17.80 3.42 4.19
N THR A 117 16.88 4.21 4.73
CA THR A 117 17.18 5.24 5.74
C THR A 117 16.76 4.86 7.15
N THR A 118 16.13 3.68 7.33
CA THR A 118 15.61 3.23 8.63
C THR A 118 16.60 2.45 9.45
N ASP A 119 17.65 1.91 8.84
CA ASP A 119 18.66 1.12 9.54
C ASP A 119 19.52 2.02 10.45
N PRO A 120 19.71 1.66 11.73
CA PRO A 120 20.63 2.37 12.61
C PRO A 120 22.07 2.31 12.11
N GLU A 121 22.90 3.28 12.52
CA GLU A 121 24.34 3.26 12.21
C GLU A 121 24.99 1.96 12.68
N GLY A 122 25.72 1.30 11.77
CA GLY A 122 26.41 0.04 12.05
C GLY A 122 25.52 -1.21 11.99
N TRP A 123 24.25 -1.10 11.56
CA TRP A 123 23.35 -2.25 11.41
C TRP A 123 23.92 -3.33 10.49
N ASP A 124 24.61 -2.96 9.44
CA ASP A 124 25.31 -3.82 8.49
C ASP A 124 26.43 -4.68 9.14
N LYS A 125 26.94 -4.23 10.30
CA LYS A 125 27.99 -4.94 11.08
C LYS A 125 27.44 -5.87 12.15
N VAL A 126 26.11 -5.85 12.39
CA VAL A 126 25.46 -6.69 13.39
C VAL A 126 25.50 -8.16 12.95
N LYS A 127 26.13 -9.01 13.78
CA LYS A 127 26.18 -10.45 13.54
C LYS A 127 24.93 -11.10 14.11
N LYS A 128 24.22 -11.87 13.28
CA LYS A 128 23.09 -12.68 13.72
C LYS A 128 23.52 -13.64 14.83
N PRO A 129 22.83 -13.69 15.98
CA PRO A 129 23.12 -14.66 17.02
C PRO A 129 22.95 -16.09 16.48
N LYS A 130 23.83 -16.99 16.90
CA LYS A 130 23.76 -18.41 16.51
C LYS A 130 22.79 -19.12 17.46
N CYS A 131 21.58 -19.41 16.99
CA CYS A 131 20.69 -20.36 17.66
C CYS A 131 20.94 -21.76 17.07
N ARG A 132 21.22 -22.76 17.91
CA ARG A 132 21.41 -24.15 17.47
C ARG A 132 20.07 -24.80 17.12
N ASN A 133 19.04 -24.54 17.90
CA ASN A 133 17.69 -25.04 17.70
C ASN A 133 16.69 -23.86 17.70
N ALA A 134 15.58 -24.01 16.99
CA ALA A 134 14.52 -22.98 16.98
C ALA A 134 13.92 -22.73 18.37
N CYS A 135 13.90 -23.76 19.24
CA CYS A 135 13.42 -23.65 20.63
C CYS A 135 14.34 -22.85 21.56
N ASP A 136 15.58 -22.56 21.13
CA ASP A 136 16.49 -21.69 21.90
C ASP A 136 16.20 -20.20 21.66
N ALA A 137 15.29 -19.88 20.72
CA ALA A 137 14.89 -18.51 20.40
C ALA A 137 13.61 -18.12 21.18
N VAL A 138 13.66 -16.98 21.85
CA VAL A 138 12.45 -16.34 22.42
C VAL A 138 11.95 -15.32 21.40
N VAL A 139 10.71 -15.49 20.98
CA VAL A 139 10.03 -14.56 20.05
C VAL A 139 8.92 -13.83 20.84
N TYR A 140 8.94 -12.52 20.82
CA TYR A 140 7.95 -11.66 21.51
C TYR A 140 7.55 -10.46 20.65
#